data_ffaae867fa4f9895255546a3ea972401
#
_entry.id   ffaae867fa4f9895255546a3ea972401
#
_cell.length_a   1.000
_cell.length_b   1.000
_cell.length_c   1.000
_cell.angle_alpha   90.00
_cell.angle_beta   90.00
_cell.angle_gamma   90.00
#
_symmetry.space_group_name_H-M   'P 1'
#
loop_
_entity.id
_entity.type
_entity.pdbx_description
1 polymer ?
#
loop_
_entity_poly.entity_id
_entity_poly.type
_entity_poly.pdbx_seq_one_letter_code
_entity_poly.pdbx_strand_id
1 'polypeptide(L)'
;LAVDGRQRVYVATGGKGRVYRLEKDGSSPKTVFESAAANVTAISVDDRGELLVGTDSPGRLYRVPPDGRAFALLDGPYTQVQAIRPAGNGATWVLAVSPGGAAPSAAAPPAAAPATAPTPQVSTEVPIVAIGDSTTVTPATSGHATGTTSAPRGAVYRLDADGLVDTYWEATGELPFDITVAADGRILVAADNGVVYALEGDPVRMARIAQVPARQLTRIIPRGDRYLL
;
A
#
# COMPACT_ATOMS: atom_id res chain seq x y z
N LEU A 1 -4.98 17.45 -0.97
CA LEU A 1 -4.41 18.69 -0.43
C LEU A 1 -3.76 18.38 0.92
N ALA A 2 -2.54 18.92 1.17
CA ALA A 2 -1.84 18.85 2.44
C ALA A 2 -1.26 20.22 2.80
N VAL A 3 -1.00 20.45 4.09
CA VAL A 3 -0.41 21.70 4.59
C VAL A 3 0.73 21.32 5.53
N ASP A 4 1.86 21.99 5.40
CA ASP A 4 3.01 21.77 6.28
C ASP A 4 3.05 22.71 7.49
N GLY A 5 3.99 22.50 8.40
CA GLY A 5 4.18 23.32 9.59
C GLY A 5 4.53 24.79 9.30
N ARG A 6 4.93 25.13 8.07
CA ARG A 6 5.18 26.50 7.60
C ARG A 6 3.95 27.11 6.91
N GLN A 7 2.81 26.44 6.96
CA GLN A 7 1.55 26.83 6.31
C GLN A 7 1.63 26.90 4.78
N ARG A 8 2.58 26.19 4.16
CA ARG A 8 2.62 26.01 2.71
C ARG A 8 1.61 24.95 2.31
N VAL A 9 0.94 25.16 1.19
CA VAL A 9 -0.13 24.29 0.71
C VAL A 9 0.40 23.43 -0.44
N TYR A 10 0.18 22.13 -0.35
CA TYR A 10 0.49 21.16 -1.40
C TYR A 10 -0.79 20.71 -2.07
N VAL A 11 -0.82 20.80 -3.40
CA VAL A 11 -1.99 20.47 -4.22
C VAL A 11 -1.63 19.36 -5.17
N ALA A 12 -2.27 18.20 -5.01
CA ALA A 12 -2.15 17.06 -5.92
C ALA A 12 -3.11 17.22 -7.10
N THR A 13 -2.69 16.79 -8.28
CA THR A 13 -3.49 16.87 -9.50
C THR A 13 -3.63 15.51 -10.17
N GLY A 14 -4.75 15.33 -10.87
CA GLY A 14 -4.95 14.25 -11.82
C GLY A 14 -4.44 14.60 -13.22
N GLY A 15 -4.31 13.58 -14.08
CA GLY A 15 -3.98 13.69 -15.49
C GLY A 15 -2.50 13.87 -15.83
N LYS A 16 -1.66 14.23 -14.87
CA LYS A 16 -0.20 14.36 -15.07
C LYS A 16 0.65 14.01 -13.85
N GLY A 17 0.06 13.37 -12.84
CA GLY A 17 0.77 12.91 -11.65
C GLY A 17 1.65 13.97 -10.97
N ARG A 18 1.15 15.20 -10.82
CA ARG A 18 1.91 16.34 -10.28
C ARG A 18 1.46 16.77 -8.90
N VAL A 19 2.40 17.31 -8.11
CA VAL A 19 2.11 18.05 -6.91
C VAL A 19 2.72 19.45 -7.01
N TYR A 20 1.90 20.44 -6.77
CA TYR A 20 2.30 21.85 -6.68
C TYR A 20 2.39 22.28 -5.23
N ARG A 21 3.40 23.07 -4.89
CA ARG A 21 3.52 23.76 -3.63
C ARG A 21 3.23 25.25 -3.83
N LEU A 22 2.37 25.80 -2.98
CA LEU A 22 2.09 27.23 -2.90
C LEU A 22 2.60 27.75 -1.56
N GLU A 23 3.06 28.99 -1.54
CA GLU A 23 3.40 29.65 -0.28
C GLU A 23 2.11 29.98 0.51
N LYS A 24 2.26 30.39 1.78
CA LYS A 24 1.14 30.66 2.69
C LYS A 24 0.09 31.64 2.12
N ASP A 25 0.52 32.61 1.34
CA ASP A 25 -0.33 33.61 0.69
C ASP A 25 -0.96 33.13 -0.62
N GLY A 26 -0.74 31.87 -0.99
CA GLY A 26 -1.21 31.28 -2.25
C GLY A 26 -0.36 31.66 -3.47
N SER A 27 0.71 32.42 -3.28
CA SER A 27 1.61 32.82 -4.36
C SER A 27 2.59 31.74 -4.77
N SER A 28 3.31 32.00 -5.87
CA SER A 28 4.50 31.25 -6.31
C SER A 28 4.28 29.73 -6.43
N PRO A 29 3.30 29.25 -7.22
CA PRO A 29 3.11 27.84 -7.41
C PRO A 29 4.38 27.21 -8.03
N LYS A 30 4.93 26.19 -7.34
CA LYS A 30 6.11 25.44 -7.78
C LYS A 30 5.77 23.97 -7.89
N THR A 31 6.09 23.33 -9.00
CA THR A 31 6.06 21.87 -9.11
C THR A 31 7.14 21.28 -8.22
N VAL A 32 6.74 20.45 -7.26
CA VAL A 32 7.65 19.76 -6.32
C VAL A 32 7.73 18.26 -6.56
N PHE A 33 6.78 17.72 -7.31
CA PHE A 33 6.75 16.33 -7.69
C PHE A 33 6.09 16.17 -9.06
N GLU A 34 6.63 15.25 -9.86
CA GLU A 34 6.04 14.79 -11.11
C GLU A 34 6.40 13.32 -11.32
N SER A 35 5.44 12.51 -11.72
CA SER A 35 5.63 11.11 -12.03
C SER A 35 4.96 10.74 -13.35
N ALA A 36 5.30 9.55 -13.89
CA ALA A 36 4.65 8.98 -15.06
C ALA A 36 3.24 8.42 -14.76
N ALA A 37 2.84 8.34 -13.48
CA ALA A 37 1.50 7.91 -13.08
C ALA A 37 0.44 8.92 -13.57
N ALA A 38 -0.77 8.44 -13.83
CA ALA A 38 -1.85 9.29 -14.30
C ALA A 38 -2.30 10.29 -13.23
N ASN A 39 -2.40 9.84 -11.97
CA ASN A 39 -2.90 10.66 -10.90
C ASN A 39 -2.04 10.57 -9.63
N VAL A 40 -2.00 11.66 -8.89
CA VAL A 40 -1.64 11.65 -7.47
C VAL A 40 -2.93 11.54 -6.67
N THR A 41 -3.10 10.44 -5.96
CA THR A 41 -4.34 10.07 -5.27
C THR A 41 -4.34 10.43 -3.80
N ALA A 42 -3.16 10.44 -3.17
CA ALA A 42 -2.99 10.80 -1.76
C ALA A 42 -1.71 11.62 -1.56
N ILE A 43 -1.79 12.63 -0.71
CA ILE A 43 -0.61 13.38 -0.23
C ILE A 43 -0.72 13.65 1.26
N SER A 44 0.42 13.64 1.92
CA SER A 44 0.56 14.04 3.32
C SER A 44 1.94 14.65 3.55
N VAL A 45 2.09 15.40 4.64
CA VAL A 45 3.39 15.86 5.12
C VAL A 45 3.67 15.13 6.43
N ASP A 46 4.85 14.52 6.53
CA ASP A 46 5.25 13.80 7.74
C ASP A 46 5.80 14.74 8.82
N ASP A 47 6.14 14.17 9.97
CA ASP A 47 6.64 14.91 11.13
C ASP A 47 8.00 15.60 10.86
N ARG A 48 8.73 15.18 9.82
CA ARG A 48 9.99 15.79 9.38
C ARG A 48 9.76 16.93 8.39
N GLY A 49 8.51 17.18 7.99
CA GLY A 49 8.15 18.15 6.97
C GLY A 49 8.44 17.68 5.55
N GLU A 50 8.64 16.37 5.34
CA GLU A 50 8.81 15.78 4.03
C GLU A 50 7.45 15.43 3.43
N LEU A 51 7.31 15.62 2.12
CA LEU A 51 6.07 15.31 1.42
C LEU A 51 6.02 13.82 1.06
N LEU A 52 4.95 13.16 1.45
CA LEU A 52 4.60 11.81 1.04
C LEU A 52 3.55 11.88 -0.07
N VAL A 53 3.78 11.15 -1.15
CA VAL A 53 2.96 11.18 -2.37
C VAL A 53 2.56 9.78 -2.77
N GLY A 54 1.27 9.52 -2.81
CA GLY A 54 0.68 8.29 -3.31
C GLY A 54 0.11 8.47 -4.71
N THR A 55 0.33 7.49 -5.58
CA THR A 55 -0.11 7.51 -6.98
C THR A 55 -1.05 6.35 -7.30
N ASP A 56 -1.64 6.40 -8.49
CA ASP A 56 -2.32 5.26 -9.09
C ASP A 56 -1.58 4.79 -10.36
N SER A 57 -1.89 3.56 -10.77
CA SER A 57 -1.51 2.96 -12.05
C SER A 57 -0.05 3.22 -12.48
N PRO A 58 0.93 2.82 -11.67
CA PRO A 58 0.88 1.94 -10.50
C PRO A 58 0.68 2.68 -9.17
N GLY A 59 0.21 1.92 -8.16
CA GLY A 59 0.04 2.41 -6.79
C GLY A 59 1.37 2.46 -6.04
N ARG A 60 2.09 3.57 -6.16
CA ARG A 60 3.38 3.80 -5.52
C ARG A 60 3.30 4.84 -4.43
N LEU A 61 4.11 4.66 -3.40
CA LEU A 61 4.37 5.68 -2.40
C LEU A 61 5.76 6.28 -2.63
N TYR A 62 5.81 7.60 -2.72
CA TYR A 62 7.05 8.35 -2.83
C TYR A 62 7.26 9.23 -1.60
N ARG A 63 8.54 9.42 -1.24
CA ARG A 63 8.99 10.48 -0.35
C ARG A 63 9.66 11.56 -1.17
N VAL A 64 9.32 12.81 -0.89
CA VAL A 64 9.87 13.99 -1.58
C VAL A 64 10.47 14.91 -0.52
N PRO A 65 11.78 14.83 -0.30
CA PRO A 65 12.51 15.74 0.59
C PRO A 65 12.43 17.20 0.11
N PRO A 66 12.75 18.17 0.96
CA PRO A 66 12.73 19.60 0.61
C PRO A 66 13.60 19.99 -0.59
N ASP A 67 14.65 19.22 -0.86
CA ASP A 67 15.52 19.38 -2.04
C ASP A 67 14.86 18.94 -3.35
N GLY A 68 13.68 18.29 -3.26
CA GLY A 68 12.84 17.92 -4.38
C GLY A 68 13.25 16.62 -5.10
N ARG A 69 14.19 15.84 -4.56
CA ARG A 69 14.60 14.57 -5.16
C ARG A 69 13.74 13.43 -4.63
N ALA A 70 12.64 13.14 -5.34
CA ALA A 70 11.72 12.07 -4.98
C ALA A 70 12.35 10.68 -5.11
N PHE A 71 12.01 9.76 -4.18
CA PHE A 71 12.33 8.35 -4.28
C PHE A 71 11.16 7.49 -3.82
N ALA A 72 11.02 6.30 -4.41
CA ALA A 72 9.94 5.38 -4.08
C ALA A 72 10.25 4.66 -2.77
N LEU A 73 9.27 4.64 -1.86
CA LEU A 73 9.29 3.89 -0.61
C LEU A 73 8.55 2.55 -0.75
N LEU A 74 7.45 2.54 -1.52
CA LEU A 74 6.62 1.37 -1.76
C LEU A 74 6.30 1.28 -3.25
N ASP A 75 6.57 0.13 -3.84
CA ASP A 75 6.12 -0.30 -5.16
C ASP A 75 5.41 -1.63 -4.98
N GLY A 76 4.19 -1.56 -4.47
CA GLY A 76 3.42 -2.73 -4.07
C GLY A 76 2.53 -3.28 -5.18
N PRO A 77 1.83 -4.39 -4.91
CA PRO A 77 0.98 -5.07 -5.90
C PRO A 77 -0.34 -4.33 -6.19
N TYR A 78 -0.70 -3.34 -5.40
CA TYR A 78 -1.96 -2.64 -5.53
C TYR A 78 -1.90 -1.51 -6.56
N THR A 79 -3.03 -1.22 -7.18
CA THR A 79 -3.10 -0.25 -8.28
C THR A 79 -3.14 1.20 -7.82
N GLN A 80 -3.43 1.46 -6.54
CA GLN A 80 -3.62 2.81 -6.02
C GLN A 80 -3.21 2.93 -4.55
N VAL A 81 -2.50 4.00 -4.20
CA VAL A 81 -2.35 4.44 -2.81
C VAL A 81 -3.53 5.34 -2.47
N GLN A 82 -4.41 4.87 -1.60
CA GLN A 82 -5.69 5.52 -1.30
C GLN A 82 -5.60 6.56 -0.18
N ALA A 83 -4.81 6.28 0.85
CA ALA A 83 -4.66 7.19 1.99
C ALA A 83 -3.25 7.11 2.61
N ILE A 84 -2.79 8.22 3.15
CA ILE A 84 -1.52 8.35 3.89
C ILE A 84 -1.83 9.10 5.18
N ARG A 85 -1.47 8.53 6.34
CA ARG A 85 -1.76 9.08 7.67
C ARG A 85 -0.52 9.03 8.56
N PRO A 86 0.22 10.14 8.72
CA PRO A 86 1.26 10.25 9.75
C PRO A 86 0.66 10.06 11.14
N ALA A 87 1.38 9.35 12.02
CA ALA A 87 0.90 8.98 13.35
C ALA A 87 1.46 9.86 14.49
N GLY A 88 2.29 10.85 14.17
CA GLY A 88 2.88 11.76 15.16
C GLY A 88 4.02 11.16 16.00
N ASN A 89 4.39 9.90 15.74
CA ASN A 89 5.49 9.20 16.41
C ASN A 89 6.59 8.76 15.45
N GLY A 90 6.65 9.40 14.28
CA GLY A 90 7.56 9.06 13.19
C GLY A 90 7.07 7.92 12.30
N ALA A 91 6.03 7.18 12.69
CA ALA A 91 5.40 6.19 11.83
C ALA A 91 4.36 6.84 10.91
N THR A 92 4.14 6.23 9.76
CA THR A 92 3.08 6.62 8.81
C THR A 92 2.32 5.39 8.37
N TRP A 93 1.00 5.49 8.37
CA TRP A 93 0.11 4.45 7.89
C TRP A 93 -0.33 4.73 6.45
N VAL A 94 -0.29 3.71 5.61
CA VAL A 94 -0.58 3.83 4.18
C VAL A 94 -1.60 2.78 3.80
N LEU A 95 -2.69 3.21 3.19
CA LEU A 95 -3.68 2.33 2.59
C LEU A 95 -3.45 2.26 1.09
N ALA A 96 -3.20 1.06 0.58
CA ALA A 96 -3.16 0.77 -0.85
C ALA A 96 -4.28 -0.20 -1.23
N VAL A 97 -4.88 0.00 -2.41
CA VAL A 97 -6.08 -0.73 -2.86
C VAL A 97 -6.06 -1.03 -4.35
N SER A 98 -6.85 -2.03 -4.74
CA SER A 98 -7.18 -2.32 -6.14
C SER A 98 -8.70 -2.28 -6.33
N PRO A 99 -9.31 -1.10 -6.57
CA PRO A 99 -10.76 -0.96 -6.63
C PRO A 99 -11.44 -1.81 -7.72
N GLY A 100 -10.75 -2.08 -8.81
CA GLY A 100 -11.26 -2.86 -9.95
C GLY A 100 -11.30 -4.37 -9.74
N GLY A 101 -10.95 -4.88 -8.55
CA GLY A 101 -10.90 -6.33 -8.27
C GLY A 101 -9.81 -7.08 -9.05
N ALA A 102 -8.87 -6.35 -9.68
CA ALA A 102 -7.68 -6.97 -10.23
C ALA A 102 -6.87 -7.58 -9.09
N ALA A 103 -6.50 -8.85 -9.23
CA ALA A 103 -5.55 -9.48 -8.32
C ALA A 103 -4.28 -8.61 -8.24
N PRO A 104 -3.65 -8.51 -7.05
CA PRO A 104 -2.39 -7.80 -6.94
C PRO A 104 -1.41 -8.33 -7.99
N SER A 105 -0.91 -7.44 -8.84
CA SER A 105 0.16 -7.81 -9.76
C SER A 105 1.42 -8.00 -8.92
N ALA A 106 1.96 -9.21 -8.88
CA ALA A 106 3.28 -9.40 -8.29
C ALA A 106 4.25 -8.42 -8.98
N ALA A 107 4.90 -7.58 -8.19
CA ALA A 107 5.94 -6.70 -8.73
C ALA A 107 6.96 -7.58 -9.47
N ALA A 108 7.14 -7.34 -10.75
CA ALA A 108 8.19 -8.04 -11.48
C ALA A 108 9.52 -7.71 -10.80
N PRO A 109 10.36 -8.71 -10.49
CA PRO A 109 11.68 -8.42 -9.94
C PRO A 109 12.40 -7.47 -10.91
N PRO A 110 13.19 -6.51 -10.40
CA PRO A 110 13.92 -5.59 -11.25
C PRO A 110 14.71 -6.41 -12.27
N ALA A 111 14.53 -6.09 -13.55
CA ALA A 111 15.21 -6.79 -14.63
C ALA A 111 16.71 -6.75 -14.35
N ALA A 112 17.28 -7.91 -14.08
CA ALA A 112 18.71 -8.06 -13.96
C ALA A 112 19.35 -7.59 -15.27
N ALA A 113 20.33 -6.69 -15.17
CA ALA A 113 21.13 -6.26 -16.30
C ALA A 113 21.68 -7.51 -17.03
N PRO A 114 21.76 -7.51 -18.37
CA PRO A 114 22.22 -8.67 -19.13
C PRO A 114 23.67 -8.97 -18.75
N ALA A 115 23.86 -10.04 -17.99
CA ALA A 115 25.19 -10.59 -17.75
C ALA A 115 25.62 -11.37 -19.00
N THR A 116 26.45 -10.80 -19.80
CA THR A 116 27.22 -11.49 -20.83
C THR A 116 28.36 -12.26 -20.17
N ALA A 117 28.18 -13.58 -19.98
CA ALA A 117 29.27 -14.49 -19.77
C ALA A 117 28.92 -15.87 -20.37
N PRO A 118 29.82 -16.48 -21.15
CA PRO A 118 29.56 -17.78 -21.75
C PRO A 118 29.68 -18.89 -20.70
N THR A 119 28.66 -19.72 -20.59
CA THR A 119 28.68 -20.93 -19.79
C THR A 119 29.33 -22.08 -20.57
N PRO A 120 30.33 -22.81 -19.99
CA PRO A 120 30.72 -24.11 -20.55
C PRO A 120 29.66 -25.14 -20.14
N GLN A 121 29.08 -25.80 -21.14
CA GLN A 121 28.24 -26.97 -20.93
C GLN A 121 29.14 -28.19 -20.58
N VAL A 122 28.91 -28.77 -19.41
CA VAL A 122 29.40 -30.09 -19.07
C VAL A 122 28.20 -31.03 -19.02
N SER A 123 28.05 -31.83 -20.06
CA SER A 123 27.11 -32.94 -20.09
C SER A 123 27.73 -34.12 -19.31
N THR A 124 27.12 -34.49 -18.21
CA THR A 124 27.36 -35.81 -17.58
C THR A 124 26.06 -36.59 -17.59
N GLU A 125 25.90 -37.39 -18.61
CA GLU A 125 24.91 -38.48 -18.60
C GLU A 125 25.39 -39.59 -17.66
N VAL A 126 24.58 -39.89 -16.64
CA VAL A 126 24.76 -41.09 -15.82
C VAL A 126 23.56 -42.00 -16.09
N PRO A 127 23.74 -43.20 -16.63
CA PRO A 127 22.63 -44.13 -16.84
C PRO A 127 22.18 -44.72 -15.50
N ILE A 128 20.91 -44.52 -15.14
CA ILE A 128 20.26 -45.19 -14.00
C ILE A 128 19.68 -46.51 -14.50
N VAL A 129 20.23 -47.62 -14.00
CA VAL A 129 19.71 -48.98 -14.20
C VAL A 129 18.43 -49.11 -13.38
N ALA A 130 17.34 -49.40 -14.04
CA ALA A 130 16.09 -49.77 -13.39
C ALA A 130 16.13 -51.19 -12.85
N ILE A 131 15.95 -51.37 -11.54
CA ILE A 131 15.57 -52.63 -10.94
C ILE A 131 14.12 -52.47 -10.49
N GLY A 132 13.25 -53.29 -11.10
CA GLY A 132 11.84 -53.30 -10.79
C GLY A 132 11.56 -53.96 -9.44
N ASP A 133 10.64 -53.36 -8.72
CA ASP A 133 9.65 -54.14 -7.97
C ASP A 133 8.37 -53.29 -7.78
N SER A 134 7.25 -53.94 -8.02
CA SER A 134 5.94 -53.30 -8.08
C SER A 134 5.34 -53.21 -6.69
N THR A 135 5.31 -51.98 -6.13
CA THR A 135 4.33 -51.65 -5.11
C THR A 135 3.72 -50.30 -5.46
N THR A 136 2.48 -50.33 -5.93
CA THR A 136 1.63 -49.17 -6.12
C THR A 136 1.36 -48.52 -4.77
N VAL A 137 2.15 -47.48 -4.46
CA VAL A 137 1.82 -46.57 -3.38
C VAL A 137 0.99 -45.47 -4.00
N THR A 138 -0.31 -45.53 -3.79
CA THR A 138 -1.22 -44.41 -4.11
C THR A 138 -0.82 -43.26 -3.18
N PRO A 139 -0.37 -42.10 -3.69
CA PRO A 139 -0.18 -40.97 -2.82
C PRO A 139 -1.56 -40.53 -2.33
N ALA A 140 -1.77 -40.61 -1.01
CA ALA A 140 -2.90 -39.96 -0.38
C ALA A 140 -2.83 -38.48 -0.74
N THR A 141 -3.72 -38.08 -1.62
CA THR A 141 -3.99 -36.67 -1.88
C THR A 141 -4.54 -36.10 -0.57
N SER A 142 -3.66 -35.50 0.22
CA SER A 142 -4.08 -34.62 1.30
C SER A 142 -4.87 -33.51 0.61
N GLY A 143 -6.20 -33.65 0.70
CA GLY A 143 -7.12 -32.60 0.26
C GLY A 143 -6.77 -31.30 0.97
N HIS A 144 -5.98 -30.48 0.33
CA HIS A 144 -6.02 -29.06 0.61
C HIS A 144 -7.44 -28.64 0.26
N ALA A 145 -8.22 -28.35 1.30
CA ALA A 145 -9.44 -27.60 1.12
C ALA A 145 -9.02 -26.31 0.41
N THR A 146 -9.28 -26.24 -0.90
CA THR A 146 -9.21 -25.02 -1.67
C THR A 146 -10.36 -24.14 -1.20
N GLY A 147 -10.23 -23.57 0.01
CA GLY A 147 -10.94 -22.36 0.33
C GLY A 147 -10.49 -21.35 -0.72
N THR A 148 -11.41 -20.91 -1.56
CA THR A 148 -11.21 -19.77 -2.46
C THR A 148 -10.95 -18.55 -1.57
N THR A 149 -9.70 -18.37 -1.15
CA THR A 149 -9.26 -17.13 -0.52
C THR A 149 -9.32 -16.08 -1.61
N SER A 150 -10.34 -15.23 -1.56
CA SER A 150 -10.43 -14.06 -2.42
C SER A 150 -9.10 -13.30 -2.33
N ALA A 151 -8.53 -12.94 -3.47
CA ALA A 151 -7.31 -12.13 -3.47
C ALA A 151 -7.54 -10.84 -2.67
N PRO A 152 -6.55 -10.37 -1.89
CA PRO A 152 -6.68 -9.15 -1.12
C PRO A 152 -7.02 -7.97 -2.02
N ARG A 153 -8.01 -7.16 -1.62
CA ARG A 153 -8.45 -5.97 -2.35
C ARG A 153 -7.73 -4.70 -1.93
N GLY A 154 -7.00 -4.77 -0.83
CA GLY A 154 -6.20 -3.69 -0.29
C GLY A 154 -5.33 -4.15 0.85
N ALA A 155 -4.37 -3.31 1.24
CA ALA A 155 -3.53 -3.51 2.41
C ALA A 155 -3.27 -2.21 3.15
N VAL A 156 -3.09 -2.33 4.45
CA VAL A 156 -2.55 -1.28 5.30
C VAL A 156 -1.08 -1.58 5.53
N TYR A 157 -0.23 -0.64 5.16
CA TYR A 157 1.20 -0.68 5.41
C TYR A 157 1.57 0.25 6.55
N ARG A 158 2.56 -0.16 7.31
CA ARG A 158 3.26 0.69 8.27
C ARG A 158 4.59 1.10 7.66
N LEU A 159 4.82 2.39 7.61
CA LEU A 159 6.08 3.00 7.22
C LEU A 159 6.72 3.56 8.48
N ASP A 160 7.86 3.03 8.88
CA ASP A 160 8.62 3.51 10.02
C ASP A 160 9.48 4.75 9.69
N ALA A 161 9.97 5.41 10.73
CA ALA A 161 10.81 6.61 10.58
C ALA A 161 12.04 6.39 9.71
N ASP A 162 12.60 5.19 9.71
CA ASP A 162 13.77 4.80 8.92
C ASP A 162 13.46 4.48 7.47
N GLY A 163 12.18 4.50 7.11
CA GLY A 163 11.71 4.22 5.75
C GLY A 163 11.43 2.74 5.46
N LEU A 164 11.52 1.87 6.49
CA LEU A 164 11.09 0.49 6.37
C LEU A 164 9.57 0.43 6.20
N VAL A 165 9.10 -0.38 5.25
CA VAL A 165 7.69 -0.57 4.96
C VAL A 165 7.31 -2.01 5.22
N ASP A 166 6.39 -2.21 6.16
CA ASP A 166 5.85 -3.51 6.52
C ASP A 166 4.36 -3.60 6.18
N THR A 167 3.91 -4.77 5.71
CA THR A 167 2.49 -5.05 5.57
C THR A 167 1.91 -5.31 6.95
N TYR A 168 1.01 -4.43 7.38
CA TYR A 168 0.35 -4.56 8.68
C TYR A 168 -0.92 -5.39 8.61
N TRP A 169 -1.74 -5.20 7.56
CA TRP A 169 -3.01 -5.90 7.39
C TRP A 169 -3.40 -5.97 5.91
N GLU A 170 -4.08 -7.05 5.52
CA GLU A 170 -4.64 -7.24 4.18
C GLU A 170 -6.16 -7.42 4.22
N ALA A 171 -6.86 -6.69 3.36
CA ALA A 171 -8.31 -6.74 3.22
C ALA A 171 -8.71 -7.86 2.23
N THR A 172 -9.18 -8.97 2.74
CA THR A 172 -9.65 -10.11 1.92
C THR A 172 -11.16 -10.12 1.67
N GLY A 173 -11.90 -9.26 2.36
CA GLY A 173 -13.36 -9.11 2.26
C GLY A 173 -13.76 -7.80 1.60
N GLU A 174 -14.18 -6.85 2.42
CA GLU A 174 -14.60 -5.52 2.01
C GLU A 174 -13.43 -4.70 1.45
N LEU A 175 -13.74 -3.83 0.47
CA LEU A 175 -12.78 -2.87 -0.06
C LEU A 175 -12.62 -1.70 0.92
N PRO A 176 -11.40 -1.45 1.43
CA PRO A 176 -11.16 -0.28 2.28
C PRO A 176 -11.09 1.00 1.45
N PHE A 177 -11.61 2.12 1.99
CA PHE A 177 -11.63 3.43 1.34
C PHE A 177 -10.83 4.50 2.09
N ASP A 178 -10.74 4.41 3.41
CA ASP A 178 -9.97 5.36 4.22
C ASP A 178 -9.49 4.72 5.52
N ILE A 179 -8.42 5.28 6.07
CA ILE A 179 -7.89 4.91 7.38
C ILE A 179 -7.67 6.15 8.23
N THR A 180 -7.72 5.98 9.55
CA THR A 180 -7.28 7.00 10.50
C THR A 180 -6.65 6.35 11.71
N VAL A 181 -5.79 7.10 12.40
CA VAL A 181 -5.21 6.70 13.68
C VAL A 181 -6.11 7.21 14.79
N ALA A 182 -6.62 6.31 15.62
CA ALA A 182 -7.41 6.65 16.78
C ALA A 182 -6.51 7.18 17.94
N ALA A 183 -7.11 7.88 18.88
CA ALA A 183 -6.38 8.44 20.03
C ALA A 183 -5.69 7.37 20.91
N ASP A 184 -6.22 6.14 20.89
CA ASP A 184 -5.66 4.98 21.60
C ASP A 184 -4.60 4.21 20.76
N GLY A 185 -4.25 4.73 19.59
CA GLY A 185 -3.23 4.15 18.70
C GLY A 185 -3.74 3.07 17.73
N ARG A 186 -5.02 2.66 17.84
CA ARG A 186 -5.62 1.72 16.89
C ARG A 186 -5.77 2.36 15.51
N ILE A 187 -5.72 1.53 14.48
CA ILE A 187 -6.00 1.96 13.11
C ILE A 187 -7.46 1.65 12.80
N LEU A 188 -8.23 2.69 12.51
CA LEU A 188 -9.60 2.52 12.05
C LEU A 188 -9.63 2.51 10.52
N VAL A 189 -10.36 1.56 9.95
CA VAL A 189 -10.51 1.37 8.52
C VAL A 189 -11.97 1.51 8.15
N ALA A 190 -12.28 2.48 7.28
CA ALA A 190 -13.60 2.64 6.68
C ALA A 190 -13.65 1.86 5.36
N ALA A 191 -14.69 1.04 5.16
CA ALA A 191 -14.80 0.12 4.05
C ALA A 191 -16.16 0.19 3.35
N ASP A 192 -16.34 -0.59 2.27
CA ASP A 192 -17.63 -0.79 1.64
C ASP A 192 -18.62 -1.47 2.61
N ASN A 193 -19.88 -1.56 2.20
CA ASN A 193 -21.00 -2.06 3.01
C ASN A 193 -21.19 -1.33 4.36
N GLY A 194 -20.67 -0.10 4.47
CA GLY A 194 -20.81 0.72 5.68
C GLY A 194 -20.03 0.23 6.89
N VAL A 195 -19.01 -0.60 6.69
CA VAL A 195 -18.27 -1.26 7.77
C VAL A 195 -17.10 -0.41 8.24
N VAL A 196 -16.86 -0.38 9.56
CA VAL A 196 -15.65 0.15 10.18
C VAL A 196 -14.96 -0.95 10.96
N TYR A 197 -13.69 -1.16 10.66
CA TYR A 197 -12.80 -2.05 11.38
C TYR A 197 -11.85 -1.27 12.29
N ALA A 198 -11.50 -1.86 13.43
CA ALA A 198 -10.35 -1.48 14.24
C ALA A 198 -9.27 -2.55 14.11
N LEU A 199 -8.06 -2.12 13.84
CA LEU A 199 -6.85 -2.95 13.78
C LEU A 199 -5.95 -2.58 14.95
N GLU A 200 -5.44 -3.57 15.68
CA GLU A 200 -4.56 -3.36 16.82
C GLU A 200 -3.57 -4.50 17.00
N GLY A 201 -2.43 -4.21 17.66
CA GLY A 201 -1.46 -5.20 18.12
C GLY A 201 -0.50 -5.72 17.04
N ASP A 202 0.43 -6.55 17.49
CA ASP A 202 1.36 -7.31 16.69
C ASP A 202 1.51 -8.71 17.35
N PRO A 203 1.00 -9.78 16.75
CA PRO A 203 0.30 -9.82 15.46
C PRO A 203 -1.02 -9.03 15.46
N VAL A 204 -1.39 -8.54 14.28
CA VAL A 204 -2.58 -7.69 14.12
C VAL A 204 -3.86 -8.46 14.43
N ARG A 205 -4.71 -7.85 15.25
CA ARG A 205 -6.09 -8.28 15.51
C ARG A 205 -7.05 -7.30 14.85
N MET A 206 -8.05 -7.83 14.17
CA MET A 206 -9.10 -7.05 13.51
C MET A 206 -10.44 -7.27 14.20
N ALA A 207 -11.13 -6.18 14.52
CA ALA A 207 -12.49 -6.20 15.02
C ALA A 207 -13.38 -5.28 14.20
N ARG A 208 -14.55 -5.75 13.80
CA ARG A 208 -15.60 -4.87 13.26
C ARG A 208 -16.24 -4.12 14.41
N ILE A 209 -16.07 -2.80 14.45
CA ILE A 209 -16.54 -1.95 15.55
C ILE A 209 -17.82 -1.20 15.24
N ALA A 210 -18.14 -0.99 13.95
CA ALA A 210 -19.37 -0.34 13.54
C ALA A 210 -19.83 -0.82 12.17
N GLN A 211 -21.14 -0.68 11.92
CA GLN A 211 -21.74 -0.82 10.62
C GLN A 211 -22.90 0.16 10.51
N VAL A 212 -22.88 0.97 9.46
CA VAL A 212 -23.93 1.94 9.14
C VAL A 212 -24.63 1.56 7.84
N PRO A 213 -25.89 1.96 7.62
CA PRO A 213 -26.65 1.60 6.42
C PRO A 213 -26.18 2.44 5.21
N ALA A 214 -24.93 2.23 4.78
CA ALA A 214 -24.32 2.89 3.64
C ALA A 214 -23.64 1.87 2.73
N ARG A 215 -23.58 2.16 1.44
CA ARG A 215 -22.87 1.29 0.48
C ARG A 215 -21.35 1.38 0.66
N GLN A 216 -20.86 2.57 0.99
CA GLN A 216 -19.44 2.87 1.12
C GLN A 216 -19.24 3.91 2.21
N LEU A 217 -18.18 3.73 3.00
CA LEU A 217 -17.64 4.76 3.87
C LEU A 217 -16.35 5.28 3.24
N THR A 218 -16.44 6.44 2.61
CA THR A 218 -15.33 7.00 1.82
C THR A 218 -14.34 7.82 2.65
N ARG A 219 -14.73 8.18 3.88
CA ARG A 219 -13.92 8.97 4.80
C ARG A 219 -14.21 8.59 6.24
N ILE A 220 -13.18 8.67 7.08
CA ILE A 220 -13.29 8.61 8.53
C ILE A 220 -12.50 9.77 9.13
N ILE A 221 -13.18 10.70 9.79
CA ILE A 221 -12.59 11.95 10.29
C ILE A 221 -12.70 11.98 11.81
N PRO A 222 -11.58 12.00 12.55
CA PRO A 222 -11.60 12.11 14.00
C PRO A 222 -12.08 13.51 14.43
N ARG A 223 -12.95 13.56 15.44
CA ARG A 223 -13.43 14.78 16.09
C ARG A 223 -13.47 14.61 17.61
N GLY A 224 -12.35 14.86 18.28
CA GLY A 224 -12.21 14.59 19.71
C GLY A 224 -12.37 13.09 20.00
N ASP A 225 -13.39 12.72 20.77
CA ASP A 225 -13.77 11.36 21.15
C ASP A 225 -14.70 10.65 20.11
N ARG A 226 -15.06 11.34 19.04
CA ARG A 226 -16.02 10.87 18.02
C ARG A 226 -15.40 10.82 16.64
N TYR A 227 -16.09 10.12 15.74
CA TYR A 227 -15.73 10.03 14.32
C TYR A 227 -16.92 10.42 13.46
N LEU A 228 -16.63 11.18 12.40
CA LEU A 228 -17.56 11.41 11.29
C LEU A 228 -17.27 10.38 10.19
N LEU A 229 -18.33 9.75 9.71
CA LEU A 229 -18.29 8.72 8.66
C LEU A 229 -19.01 9.23 7.41
#